data_d126fa2d902c8321e575b4be672da8a0
#
_entry.id   d126fa2d902c8321e575b4be672da8a0
#
_cell.length_a   1.000
_cell.length_b   1.000
_cell.length_c   1.000
_cell.angle_alpha   90.00
_cell.angle_beta   90.00
_cell.angle_gamma   90.00
#
_symmetry.space_group_name_H-M   'P 1'
#
loop_
_entity.id
_entity.type
_entity.pdbx_description
1 polymer ?
#
loop_
_entity_poly.entity_id
_entity_poly.type
_entity_poly.pdbx_seq_one_letter_code
_entity_poly.pdbx_strand_id
1 'polypeptide(L)'
;MTIEQLEKELGWECGVDYPEWGNTEVYLKTISKGYCLANETPKDAYWRVSTTVANRLKRPELAEKFFKYIWNGWLNLATPVLSNTGTERGLPISCFGIDVADSINDIGNKNWELMLLAKHGGGVGICHNQIRPAGSTITDNGTSDGVVPFIKINDSTILATNQGAVRRGAASTNLNIEHKDFWEWLEIREPKGDINRQCLNMNQCVIISDKFMRRIEEGDRESRRKYSAVLQKRRQTGQPYIMYRGNVNKQNPAAYKRNGLKVFMTNICSEIVLHTDENHSFVCCLSSLNLAKYDEWKNTNLIYDAIWFLDGVLEEFIQ
;
A
#
# COMPACT_ATOMS: atom_id res chain seq x y z
N MET A 1 12.63 15.50 -27.27
CA MET A 1 13.00 16.73 -26.54
C MET A 1 14.32 16.45 -25.85
N THR A 2 15.33 17.29 -26.05
CA THR A 2 16.62 17.12 -25.35
C THR A 2 16.50 17.56 -23.90
N ILE A 3 17.46 17.18 -23.04
CA ILE A 3 17.52 17.62 -21.65
C ILE A 3 17.52 19.15 -21.58
N GLU A 4 18.34 19.83 -22.39
CA GLU A 4 18.40 21.30 -22.47
C GLU A 4 17.06 21.95 -22.84
N GLN A 5 16.30 21.32 -23.76
CA GLN A 5 14.96 21.80 -24.10
C GLN A 5 13.97 21.66 -22.93
N LEU A 6 14.07 20.57 -22.18
CA LEU A 6 13.27 20.32 -20.97
C LEU A 6 13.62 21.29 -19.86
N GLU A 7 14.89 21.52 -19.61
CA GLU A 7 15.38 22.50 -18.61
C GLU A 7 14.84 23.89 -18.91
N LYS A 8 14.93 24.30 -20.17
CA LYS A 8 14.41 25.60 -20.62
C LYS A 8 12.88 25.71 -20.48
N GLU A 9 12.14 24.65 -20.81
CA GLU A 9 10.68 24.60 -20.69
C GLU A 9 10.23 24.64 -19.21
N LEU A 10 10.96 23.96 -18.32
CA LEU A 10 10.66 23.85 -16.90
C LEU A 10 11.28 24.99 -16.06
N GLY A 11 12.16 25.81 -16.67
CA GLY A 11 12.90 26.85 -15.96
C GLY A 11 13.91 26.30 -14.96
N TRP A 12 14.43 25.10 -15.19
CA TRP A 12 15.39 24.43 -14.33
C TRP A 12 16.81 24.51 -14.89
N GLU A 13 17.78 24.66 -14.00
CA GLU A 13 19.19 24.52 -14.31
C GLU A 13 19.71 23.22 -13.67
N CYS A 14 19.64 22.13 -14.41
CA CYS A 14 20.23 20.84 -14.01
C CYS A 14 21.72 20.85 -14.40
N GLY A 15 22.53 21.61 -13.71
CA GLY A 15 23.96 21.72 -13.99
C GLY A 15 24.77 20.49 -13.59
N VAL A 16 26.10 20.68 -13.52
CA VAL A 16 27.12 19.67 -13.17
C VAL A 16 26.87 18.98 -11.81
N ASP A 17 26.04 19.58 -10.95
CA ASP A 17 25.72 19.10 -9.60
C ASP A 17 24.64 18.00 -9.54
N TYR A 18 24.02 17.66 -10.68
CA TYR A 18 23.01 16.60 -10.72
C TYR A 18 23.68 15.23 -10.90
N PRO A 19 23.31 14.24 -10.09
CA PRO A 19 23.81 12.88 -10.28
C PRO A 19 23.37 12.34 -11.65
N GLU A 20 24.13 11.42 -12.22
CA GLU A 20 23.88 10.84 -13.55
C GLU A 20 22.43 10.31 -13.70
N TRP A 21 21.91 9.65 -12.66
CA TRP A 21 20.53 9.14 -12.65
C TRP A 21 19.47 10.25 -12.65
N GLY A 22 19.78 11.42 -12.08
CA GLY A 22 18.89 12.59 -12.01
C GLY A 22 18.95 13.50 -13.25
N ASN A 23 19.91 13.25 -14.14
CA ASN A 23 20.11 14.03 -15.35
C ASN A 23 19.71 13.24 -16.61
N THR A 24 18.49 12.68 -16.58
CA THR A 24 17.93 11.94 -17.72
C THR A 24 16.57 12.52 -18.12
N GLU A 25 16.27 12.49 -19.43
CA GLU A 25 14.98 12.98 -19.95
C GLU A 25 13.79 12.30 -19.27
N VAL A 26 13.87 10.98 -19.05
CA VAL A 26 12.81 10.20 -18.39
C VAL A 26 12.60 10.66 -16.97
N TYR A 27 13.68 10.86 -16.21
CA TYR A 27 13.59 11.33 -14.84
C TYR A 27 12.99 12.75 -14.77
N LEU A 28 13.52 13.70 -15.53
CA LEU A 28 13.06 15.09 -15.52
C LEU A 28 11.59 15.21 -15.92
N LYS A 29 11.16 14.49 -16.98
CA LYS A 29 9.74 14.41 -17.36
C LYS A 29 8.85 13.78 -16.29
N THR A 30 9.37 12.85 -15.52
CA THR A 30 8.60 12.18 -14.46
C THR A 30 8.46 13.08 -13.25
N ILE A 31 9.56 13.66 -12.77
CA ILE A 31 9.56 14.45 -11.55
C ILE A 31 8.81 15.79 -11.72
N SER A 32 8.81 16.37 -12.93
CA SER A 32 8.02 17.57 -13.25
C SER A 32 6.50 17.37 -13.18
N LYS A 33 6.04 16.11 -13.28
CA LYS A 33 4.60 15.78 -13.26
C LYS A 33 4.00 15.72 -11.85
N GLY A 34 4.37 16.65 -10.98
CA GLY A 34 3.72 16.85 -9.69
C GLY A 34 4.51 16.39 -8.47
N TYR A 35 5.79 16.01 -8.61
CA TYR A 35 6.67 15.76 -7.46
C TYR A 35 7.23 17.07 -6.90
N CYS A 36 7.57 18.02 -7.77
CA CYS A 36 8.00 19.36 -7.39
C CYS A 36 6.80 20.28 -7.15
N LEU A 37 6.98 21.30 -6.33
CA LEU A 37 6.09 22.46 -6.24
C LEU A 37 6.33 23.40 -7.44
N ALA A 38 5.45 24.39 -7.64
CA ALA A 38 5.48 25.24 -8.85
C ALA A 38 6.81 25.93 -9.11
N ASN A 39 7.60 26.23 -8.08
CA ASN A 39 8.87 26.93 -8.19
C ASN A 39 10.04 26.10 -7.67
N GLU A 40 9.89 24.79 -7.60
CA GLU A 40 10.94 23.88 -7.14
C GLU A 40 11.65 23.20 -8.29
N THR A 41 12.98 23.15 -8.21
CA THR A 41 13.78 22.20 -8.95
C THR A 41 13.70 20.80 -8.28
N PRO A 42 14.08 19.72 -8.95
CA PRO A 42 14.22 18.41 -8.29
C PRO A 42 15.08 18.46 -7.04
N LYS A 43 16.19 19.21 -7.05
CA LYS A 43 17.09 19.35 -5.90
C LYS A 43 16.36 20.01 -4.71
N ASP A 44 15.56 21.03 -4.97
CA ASP A 44 14.76 21.70 -3.94
C ASP A 44 13.71 20.77 -3.34
N ALA A 45 13.06 19.95 -4.17
CA ALA A 45 12.08 18.97 -3.69
C ALA A 45 12.70 17.95 -2.73
N TYR A 46 13.87 17.41 -3.04
CA TYR A 46 14.59 16.50 -2.14
C TYR A 46 15.08 17.21 -0.88
N TRP A 47 15.52 18.47 -1.00
CA TRP A 47 15.90 19.28 0.15
C TRP A 47 14.72 19.59 1.07
N ARG A 48 13.56 19.96 0.52
CA ARG A 48 12.31 20.14 1.27
C ARG A 48 11.97 18.91 2.09
N VAL A 49 11.96 17.74 1.48
CA VAL A 49 11.65 16.49 2.19
C VAL A 49 12.64 16.23 3.32
N SER A 50 13.93 16.38 3.04
CA SER A 50 15.00 16.13 4.04
C SER A 50 14.91 17.07 5.23
N THR A 51 14.67 18.36 4.98
CA THR A 51 14.55 19.37 6.04
C THR A 51 13.25 19.22 6.83
N THR A 52 12.13 18.94 6.18
CA THR A 52 10.86 18.68 6.86
C THR A 52 10.99 17.50 7.82
N VAL A 53 11.48 16.37 7.35
CA VAL A 53 11.65 15.17 8.16
C VAL A 53 12.59 15.41 9.34
N ALA A 54 13.73 16.08 9.12
CA ALA A 54 14.67 16.40 10.18
C ALA A 54 14.08 17.32 11.25
N ASN A 55 13.27 18.32 10.82
CA ASN A 55 12.58 19.21 11.74
C ASN A 55 11.49 18.52 12.55
N ARG A 56 10.72 17.58 11.94
CA ARG A 56 9.72 16.77 12.67
C ARG A 56 10.37 15.92 13.76
N LEU A 57 11.54 15.38 13.49
CA LEU A 57 12.35 14.65 14.48
C LEU A 57 12.99 15.57 15.55
N LYS A 58 12.86 16.91 15.42
CA LYS A 58 13.58 17.90 16.25
C LYS A 58 15.10 17.74 16.17
N ARG A 59 15.59 17.31 15.01
CA ARG A 59 17.01 17.02 14.73
C ARG A 59 17.43 17.65 13.38
N PRO A 60 17.41 18.99 13.26
CA PRO A 60 17.69 19.69 12.00
C PRO A 60 19.08 19.39 11.43
N GLU A 61 20.02 18.97 12.26
CA GLU A 61 21.37 18.54 11.84
C GLU A 61 21.38 17.29 10.94
N LEU A 62 20.27 16.52 10.89
CA LEU A 62 20.13 15.36 10.02
C LEU A 62 19.72 15.71 8.59
N ALA A 63 19.25 16.93 8.34
CA ALA A 63 18.71 17.32 7.02
C ALA A 63 19.73 17.11 5.89
N GLU A 64 20.97 17.61 6.06
CA GLU A 64 22.02 17.45 5.06
C GLU A 64 22.39 15.98 4.84
N LYS A 65 22.39 15.19 5.91
CA LYS A 65 22.71 13.77 5.86
C LYS A 65 21.64 12.98 5.11
N PHE A 66 20.35 13.25 5.39
CA PHE A 66 19.23 12.66 4.66
C PHE A 66 19.26 13.04 3.18
N PHE A 67 19.46 14.33 2.89
CA PHE A 67 19.61 14.80 1.52
C PHE A 67 20.74 14.07 0.78
N LYS A 68 21.93 13.97 1.40
CA LYS A 68 23.06 13.27 0.81
C LYS A 68 22.76 11.81 0.45
N TYR A 69 22.06 11.07 1.31
CA TYR A 69 21.70 9.68 1.04
C TYR A 69 20.77 9.56 -0.16
N ILE A 70 19.77 10.46 -0.26
CA ILE A 70 18.82 10.49 -1.34
C ILE A 70 19.49 10.95 -2.64
N TRP A 71 20.27 12.03 -2.58
CA TRP A 71 20.92 12.63 -3.73
C TRP A 71 22.02 11.74 -4.33
N ASN A 72 22.70 10.94 -3.53
CA ASN A 72 23.62 9.92 -4.04
C ASN A 72 22.90 8.70 -4.64
N GLY A 73 21.57 8.67 -4.59
CA GLY A 73 20.78 7.54 -5.08
C GLY A 73 20.94 6.27 -4.24
N TRP A 74 21.30 6.40 -2.95
CA TRP A 74 21.41 5.29 -2.00
C TRP A 74 20.07 4.96 -1.38
N LEU A 75 19.24 5.98 -1.10
CA LEU A 75 17.90 5.89 -0.55
C LEU A 75 16.88 6.43 -1.58
N ASN A 76 15.98 5.59 -2.04
CA ASN A 76 14.90 5.97 -2.94
C ASN A 76 13.61 6.17 -2.16
N LEU A 77 13.02 7.36 -2.30
CA LEU A 77 11.78 7.70 -1.63
C LEU A 77 10.56 7.15 -2.38
N ALA A 78 9.58 6.65 -1.65
CA ALA A 78 8.28 6.36 -2.25
C ALA A 78 7.62 7.64 -2.78
N THR A 79 6.80 7.51 -3.83
CA THR A 79 6.12 8.65 -4.47
C THR A 79 5.44 9.59 -3.47
N PRO A 80 4.62 9.13 -2.50
CA PRO A 80 3.96 10.04 -1.56
C PRO A 80 4.95 10.75 -0.63
N VAL A 81 6.03 10.08 -0.23
CA VAL A 81 7.06 10.70 0.60
C VAL A 81 7.71 11.86 -0.15
N LEU A 82 8.12 11.67 -1.40
CA LEU A 82 8.76 12.72 -2.17
C LEU A 82 7.79 13.85 -2.56
N SER A 83 6.58 13.51 -3.01
CA SER A 83 5.63 14.51 -3.53
C SER A 83 4.91 15.30 -2.45
N ASN A 84 4.66 14.72 -1.26
CA ASN A 84 3.74 15.28 -0.29
C ASN A 84 4.38 15.74 1.02
N THR A 85 5.53 15.18 1.43
CA THR A 85 6.20 15.61 2.68
C THR A 85 6.55 17.10 2.62
N GLY A 86 6.14 17.84 3.66
CA GLY A 86 6.32 19.29 3.75
C GLY A 86 5.41 20.08 2.80
N THR A 87 4.26 19.52 2.43
CA THR A 87 3.25 20.16 1.57
C THR A 87 1.84 19.89 2.09
N GLU A 88 0.87 20.68 1.67
CA GLU A 88 -0.56 20.45 1.95
C GLU A 88 -1.28 19.63 0.87
N ARG A 89 -0.53 19.07 -0.11
CA ARG A 89 -1.12 18.41 -1.29
C ARG A 89 -1.71 17.02 -1.02
N GLY A 90 -1.28 16.36 0.04
CA GLY A 90 -1.73 15.01 0.36
C GLY A 90 -0.93 14.37 1.49
N LEU A 91 -1.12 13.08 1.69
CA LEU A 91 -0.48 12.34 2.77
C LEU A 91 0.89 11.80 2.32
N PRO A 92 1.93 11.83 3.16
CA PRO A 92 3.25 11.27 2.86
C PRO A 92 3.27 9.73 2.99
N ILE A 93 2.10 9.10 3.06
CA ILE A 93 1.89 7.68 3.33
C ILE A 93 1.51 6.95 2.05
N SER A 94 2.09 5.77 1.85
CA SER A 94 1.89 4.96 0.64
C SER A 94 0.75 3.97 0.75
N CYS A 95 0.61 3.31 1.90
CA CYS A 95 -0.25 2.15 2.08
C CYS A 95 -1.02 2.22 3.40
N PHE A 96 -2.25 1.70 3.32
CA PHE A 96 -3.21 1.65 4.42
C PHE A 96 -3.83 0.25 4.51
N GLY A 97 -4.34 -0.08 5.69
CA GLY A 97 -5.13 -1.29 5.88
C GLY A 97 -6.34 -1.00 6.76
N ILE A 98 -7.51 -1.41 6.29
CA ILE A 98 -8.79 -1.24 6.96
C ILE A 98 -9.50 -2.58 7.13
N ASP A 99 -10.13 -2.81 8.28
CA ASP A 99 -10.96 -3.98 8.56
C ASP A 99 -12.43 -3.58 8.53
N VAL A 100 -13.28 -4.43 7.96
CA VAL A 100 -14.71 -4.14 7.75
C VAL A 100 -15.54 -5.08 8.62
N ALA A 101 -16.27 -4.52 9.58
CA ALA A 101 -17.21 -5.28 10.39
C ALA A 101 -18.52 -5.57 9.64
N ASP A 102 -19.23 -6.62 10.08
CA ASP A 102 -20.48 -7.09 9.44
C ASP A 102 -21.69 -6.22 9.82
N SER A 103 -21.62 -4.94 9.49
CA SER A 103 -22.74 -4.02 9.62
C SER A 103 -22.78 -3.04 8.45
N ILE A 104 -24.00 -2.64 8.01
CA ILE A 104 -24.13 -1.68 6.91
C ILE A 104 -23.50 -0.32 7.22
N ASN A 105 -23.54 0.09 8.49
CA ASN A 105 -22.92 1.33 8.93
C ASN A 105 -21.38 1.27 8.78
N ASP A 106 -20.76 0.19 9.23
CA ASP A 106 -19.30 0.04 9.12
C ASP A 106 -18.86 -0.14 7.68
N ILE A 107 -19.57 -0.94 6.89
CA ILE A 107 -19.32 -1.09 5.45
C ILE A 107 -19.36 0.27 4.74
N GLY A 108 -20.36 1.11 5.07
CA GLY A 108 -20.47 2.47 4.54
C GLY A 108 -19.32 3.38 4.99
N ASN A 109 -19.01 3.38 6.29
CA ASN A 109 -17.92 4.18 6.86
C ASN A 109 -16.56 3.78 6.29
N LYS A 110 -16.28 2.48 6.15
CA LYS A 110 -15.02 1.97 5.60
C LYS A 110 -14.91 2.24 4.08
N ASN A 111 -16.03 2.26 3.35
CA ASN A 111 -15.99 2.71 1.95
C ASN A 111 -15.74 4.23 1.84
N TRP A 112 -16.26 5.04 2.77
CA TRP A 112 -15.93 6.47 2.86
C TRP A 112 -14.45 6.68 3.19
N GLU A 113 -13.91 5.95 4.16
CA GLU A 113 -12.47 5.95 4.49
C GLU A 113 -11.64 5.59 3.25
N LEU A 114 -12.00 4.53 2.52
CA LEU A 114 -11.37 4.15 1.25
C LEU A 114 -11.36 5.29 0.25
N MET A 115 -12.50 5.99 0.09
CA MET A 115 -12.63 7.12 -0.85
C MET A 115 -11.66 8.25 -0.52
N LEU A 116 -11.53 8.61 0.75
CA LEU A 116 -10.61 9.65 1.21
C LEU A 116 -9.14 9.24 0.97
N LEU A 117 -8.78 8.01 1.33
CA LEU A 117 -7.42 7.50 1.15
C LEU A 117 -7.05 7.40 -0.34
N ALA A 118 -7.96 6.92 -1.17
CA ALA A 118 -7.76 6.78 -2.61
C ALA A 118 -7.61 8.15 -3.30
N LYS A 119 -8.36 9.17 -2.88
CA LYS A 119 -8.23 10.56 -3.35
C LYS A 119 -6.79 11.07 -3.21
N HIS A 120 -6.11 10.70 -2.13
CA HIS A 120 -4.73 11.08 -1.87
C HIS A 120 -3.68 10.11 -2.46
N GLY A 121 -4.12 9.20 -3.34
CA GLY A 121 -3.24 8.24 -4.00
C GLY A 121 -2.82 7.06 -3.11
N GLY A 122 -3.52 6.82 -2.01
CA GLY A 122 -3.26 5.70 -1.10
C GLY A 122 -3.51 4.33 -1.74
N GLY A 123 -2.67 3.36 -1.40
CA GLY A 123 -2.93 1.95 -1.66
C GLY A 123 -3.58 1.31 -0.44
N VAL A 124 -4.78 0.74 -0.56
CA VAL A 124 -5.55 0.28 0.59
C VAL A 124 -5.78 -1.23 0.54
N GLY A 125 -5.32 -1.95 1.57
CA GLY A 125 -5.75 -3.32 1.83
C GLY A 125 -7.06 -3.30 2.64
N ILE A 126 -8.06 -4.06 2.21
CA ILE A 126 -9.37 -4.12 2.85
C ILE A 126 -9.65 -5.55 3.28
N CYS A 127 -9.93 -5.76 4.56
CA CYS A 127 -10.28 -7.07 5.10
C CYS A 127 -11.81 -7.24 5.10
N HIS A 128 -12.29 -8.22 4.34
CA HIS A 128 -13.72 -8.54 4.27
C HIS A 128 -14.10 -9.82 5.03
N ASN A 129 -13.20 -10.31 5.88
CA ASN A 129 -13.37 -11.61 6.55
C ASN A 129 -14.58 -11.68 7.48
N GLN A 130 -15.00 -10.55 8.05
CA GLN A 130 -16.07 -10.49 9.03
C GLN A 130 -17.46 -10.44 8.37
N ILE A 131 -17.54 -10.00 7.11
CA ILE A 131 -18.81 -9.90 6.38
C ILE A 131 -19.41 -11.29 6.22
N ARG A 132 -20.69 -11.41 6.58
CA ARG A 132 -21.45 -12.67 6.47
C ARG A 132 -21.52 -13.16 5.03
N PRO A 133 -21.44 -14.48 4.80
CA PRO A 133 -21.50 -15.03 3.46
C PRO A 133 -22.92 -14.99 2.86
N ALA A 134 -22.98 -15.21 1.55
CA ALA A 134 -24.23 -15.37 0.82
C ALA A 134 -25.12 -16.46 1.44
N GLY A 135 -26.43 -16.21 1.45
CA GLY A 135 -27.44 -17.07 2.05
C GLY A 135 -27.55 -16.96 3.58
N SER A 136 -26.73 -16.14 4.24
CA SER A 136 -26.89 -15.87 5.66
C SER A 136 -28.12 -15.01 5.95
N THR A 137 -28.84 -15.28 7.04
CA THR A 137 -30.02 -14.51 7.44
C THR A 137 -29.63 -13.08 7.83
N ILE A 138 -30.38 -12.12 7.32
CA ILE A 138 -30.40 -10.73 7.78
C ILE A 138 -31.62 -10.56 8.67
N THR A 139 -31.42 -10.05 9.88
CA THR A 139 -32.51 -9.86 10.85
C THR A 139 -33.61 -9.02 10.22
N ASP A 140 -34.83 -9.57 10.19
CA ASP A 140 -36.04 -8.94 9.66
C ASP A 140 -35.98 -8.49 8.18
N ASN A 141 -34.98 -8.96 7.37
CA ASN A 141 -34.75 -8.46 6.03
C ASN A 141 -34.27 -9.52 4.99
N GLY A 142 -34.60 -10.79 5.16
CA GLY A 142 -34.27 -11.83 4.20
C GLY A 142 -32.85 -12.38 4.32
N THR A 143 -32.13 -12.54 3.21
CA THR A 143 -30.82 -13.19 3.12
C THR A 143 -29.76 -12.30 2.47
N SER A 144 -28.52 -12.44 2.92
CA SER A 144 -27.35 -11.74 2.39
C SER A 144 -26.94 -12.29 1.02
N ASP A 145 -26.51 -11.40 0.13
CA ASP A 145 -25.85 -11.73 -1.14
C ASP A 145 -24.33 -11.93 -1.00
N GLY A 146 -23.83 -11.94 0.23
CA GLY A 146 -22.45 -12.20 0.56
C GLY A 146 -21.51 -11.00 0.41
N VAL A 147 -20.20 -11.29 0.32
CA VAL A 147 -19.13 -10.29 0.37
C VAL A 147 -18.92 -9.56 -0.97
N VAL A 148 -19.18 -10.20 -2.10
CA VAL A 148 -18.83 -9.69 -3.44
C VAL A 148 -19.54 -8.38 -3.80
N PRO A 149 -20.84 -8.14 -3.50
CA PRO A 149 -21.46 -6.85 -3.74
C PRO A 149 -20.78 -5.67 -3.04
N PHE A 150 -20.26 -5.88 -1.82
CA PHE A 150 -19.55 -4.84 -1.09
C PHE A 150 -18.15 -4.59 -1.65
N ILE A 151 -17.47 -5.64 -2.12
CA ILE A 151 -16.20 -5.48 -2.86
C ILE A 151 -16.46 -4.71 -4.17
N LYS A 152 -17.60 -4.90 -4.83
CA LYS A 152 -17.99 -4.15 -6.03
C LYS A 152 -18.16 -2.65 -5.76
N ILE A 153 -18.70 -2.27 -4.61
CA ILE A 153 -18.75 -0.86 -4.18
C ILE A 153 -17.33 -0.31 -4.08
N ASN A 154 -16.41 -1.03 -3.43
CA ASN A 154 -15.01 -0.59 -3.30
C ASN A 154 -14.32 -0.48 -4.67
N ASP A 155 -14.55 -1.42 -5.60
CA ASP A 155 -14.03 -1.38 -6.98
C ASP A 155 -14.49 -0.11 -7.71
N SER A 156 -15.77 0.22 -7.61
CA SER A 156 -16.36 1.43 -8.22
C SER A 156 -15.84 2.70 -7.55
N THR A 157 -15.65 2.70 -6.24
CA THR A 157 -15.10 3.82 -5.46
C THR A 157 -13.68 4.15 -5.93
N ILE A 158 -12.82 3.15 -6.09
CA ILE A 158 -11.45 3.34 -6.58
C ILE A 158 -11.45 3.96 -7.98
N LEU A 159 -12.30 3.47 -8.89
CA LEU A 159 -12.40 4.04 -10.23
C LEU A 159 -12.85 5.50 -10.21
N ALA A 160 -13.87 5.82 -9.41
CA ALA A 160 -14.44 7.16 -9.32
C ALA A 160 -13.46 8.19 -8.71
N THR A 161 -12.61 7.78 -7.76
CA THR A 161 -11.70 8.68 -7.06
C THR A 161 -10.36 8.90 -7.76
N ASN A 162 -10.04 8.10 -8.80
CA ASN A 162 -8.79 8.20 -9.56
C ASN A 162 -8.80 9.32 -10.60
N GLN A 163 -8.91 10.57 -10.14
CA GLN A 163 -8.97 11.74 -11.02
C GLN A 163 -7.74 12.64 -10.83
N GLY A 164 -6.81 12.60 -11.79
CA GLY A 164 -5.75 13.61 -11.93
C GLY A 164 -4.61 13.58 -10.90
N ALA A 165 -4.50 12.56 -10.06
CA ALA A 165 -3.43 12.46 -9.08
C ALA A 165 -2.09 12.01 -9.70
N VAL A 166 -0.98 12.43 -9.07
CA VAL A 166 0.40 11.96 -9.41
C VAL A 166 0.48 10.44 -9.23
N ARG A 167 -0.12 9.93 -8.18
CA ARG A 167 -0.29 8.50 -7.89
C ARG A 167 -1.78 8.18 -7.80
N ARG A 168 -2.23 7.21 -8.56
CA ARG A 168 -3.60 6.71 -8.49
C ARG A 168 -3.81 5.88 -7.23
N GLY A 169 -4.95 6.05 -6.57
CA GLY A 169 -5.41 5.14 -5.53
C GLY A 169 -5.63 3.73 -6.09
N ALA A 170 -5.42 2.74 -5.27
CA ALA A 170 -5.66 1.34 -5.63
C ALA A 170 -6.08 0.58 -4.37
N ALA A 171 -6.79 -0.54 -4.53
CA ALA A 171 -7.19 -1.35 -3.39
C ALA A 171 -7.03 -2.85 -3.62
N SER A 172 -6.95 -3.59 -2.52
CA SER A 172 -7.01 -5.05 -2.51
C SER A 172 -8.05 -5.54 -1.52
N THR A 173 -8.69 -6.65 -1.85
CA THR A 173 -9.59 -7.39 -0.95
C THR A 173 -8.82 -8.55 -0.32
N ASN A 174 -8.86 -8.64 1.00
CA ASN A 174 -8.29 -9.74 1.78
C ASN A 174 -9.44 -10.65 2.24
N LEU A 175 -9.37 -11.94 1.91
CA LEU A 175 -10.38 -12.91 2.32
C LEU A 175 -9.74 -14.22 2.78
N ASN A 176 -10.30 -14.81 3.84
CA ASN A 176 -9.89 -16.12 4.32
C ASN A 176 -10.31 -17.21 3.32
N ILE A 177 -9.39 -18.14 3.01
CA ILE A 177 -9.67 -19.28 2.14
C ILE A 177 -10.83 -20.18 2.66
N GLU A 178 -11.10 -20.10 3.96
CA GLU A 178 -12.20 -20.82 4.61
C GLU A 178 -13.55 -20.09 4.53
N HIS A 179 -13.59 -18.84 4.04
CA HIS A 179 -14.83 -18.10 3.86
C HIS A 179 -15.77 -18.84 2.89
N LYS A 180 -17.08 -18.83 3.13
CA LYS A 180 -18.04 -19.56 2.30
C LYS A 180 -18.12 -19.00 0.88
N ASP A 181 -17.92 -17.68 0.70
CA ASP A 181 -17.92 -17.01 -0.60
C ASP A 181 -16.57 -17.09 -1.33
N PHE A 182 -15.62 -17.88 -0.81
CA PHE A 182 -14.26 -17.99 -1.36
C PHE A 182 -14.25 -18.31 -2.86
N TRP A 183 -15.11 -19.23 -3.33
CA TRP A 183 -15.11 -19.64 -4.73
C TRP A 183 -15.52 -18.49 -5.67
N GLU A 184 -16.56 -17.75 -5.32
CA GLU A 184 -16.96 -16.58 -6.08
C GLU A 184 -15.92 -15.48 -6.01
N TRP A 185 -15.42 -15.18 -4.79
CA TRP A 185 -14.36 -14.19 -4.58
C TRP A 185 -13.10 -14.48 -5.39
N LEU A 186 -12.73 -15.75 -5.61
CA LEU A 186 -11.55 -16.11 -6.39
C LEU A 186 -11.70 -15.70 -7.87
N GLU A 187 -12.92 -15.60 -8.37
CA GLU A 187 -13.24 -15.31 -9.78
C GLU A 187 -13.59 -13.84 -10.07
N ILE A 188 -13.71 -12.97 -9.07
CA ILE A 188 -14.19 -11.58 -9.25
C ILE A 188 -13.38 -10.73 -10.25
N ARG A 189 -12.13 -11.11 -10.52
CA ARG A 189 -11.28 -10.42 -11.49
C ARG A 189 -11.37 -10.97 -12.92
N GLU A 190 -12.18 -11.98 -13.14
CA GLU A 190 -12.38 -12.48 -14.50
C GLU A 190 -13.47 -11.71 -15.22
N PRO A 191 -13.24 -11.28 -16.48
CA PRO A 191 -14.22 -10.55 -17.28
C PRO A 191 -15.27 -11.51 -17.88
N LYS A 192 -15.95 -12.26 -17.02
CA LYS A 192 -16.98 -13.24 -17.40
C LYS A 192 -18.11 -13.26 -16.37
N GLY A 193 -19.29 -13.71 -16.79
CA GLY A 193 -20.47 -13.79 -15.93
C GLY A 193 -21.13 -12.42 -15.71
N ASP A 194 -21.81 -12.26 -14.57
CA ASP A 194 -22.53 -11.04 -14.22
C ASP A 194 -21.56 -9.88 -13.95
N ILE A 195 -21.69 -8.79 -14.71
CA ILE A 195 -20.88 -7.59 -14.59
C ILE A 195 -20.97 -6.94 -13.19
N ASN A 196 -22.10 -7.09 -12.51
CA ASN A 196 -22.30 -6.57 -11.16
C ASN A 196 -21.51 -7.35 -10.09
N ARG A 197 -21.02 -8.53 -10.45
CA ARG A 197 -20.19 -9.39 -9.60
C ARG A 197 -18.71 -9.36 -9.98
N GLN A 198 -18.31 -8.56 -10.98
CA GLN A 198 -16.92 -8.39 -11.42
C GLN A 198 -16.27 -7.19 -10.75
N CYS A 199 -15.05 -7.38 -10.22
CA CYS A 199 -14.26 -6.35 -9.53
C CYS A 199 -12.86 -6.32 -10.15
N LEU A 200 -12.77 -5.84 -11.40
CA LEU A 200 -11.56 -5.97 -12.23
C LEU A 200 -10.39 -5.11 -11.75
N ASN A 201 -10.67 -4.06 -10.95
CA ASN A 201 -9.65 -3.12 -10.45
C ASN A 201 -9.17 -3.46 -9.03
N MET A 202 -9.85 -4.41 -8.35
CA MET A 202 -9.44 -4.86 -7.01
C MET A 202 -8.35 -5.92 -7.10
N ASN A 203 -7.24 -5.71 -6.42
CA ASN A 203 -6.28 -6.79 -6.17
C ASN A 203 -6.84 -7.76 -5.12
N GLN A 204 -6.27 -8.95 -5.03
CA GLN A 204 -6.74 -9.99 -4.12
C GLN A 204 -5.60 -10.53 -3.26
N CYS A 205 -5.85 -10.76 -1.97
CA CYS A 205 -4.98 -11.50 -1.09
C CYS A 205 -5.77 -12.56 -0.32
N VAL A 206 -5.38 -13.82 -0.46
CA VAL A 206 -5.98 -14.92 0.29
C VAL A 206 -5.25 -15.14 1.61
N ILE A 207 -6.00 -15.21 2.70
CA ILE A 207 -5.48 -15.45 4.04
C ILE A 207 -5.61 -16.94 4.36
N ILE A 208 -4.51 -17.57 4.75
CA ILE A 208 -4.43 -19.01 5.04
C ILE A 208 -4.02 -19.23 6.50
N SER A 209 -4.82 -20.02 7.23
CA SER A 209 -4.54 -20.38 8.61
C SER A 209 -3.68 -21.65 8.71
N ASP A 210 -2.95 -21.81 9.83
CA ASP A 210 -2.23 -23.05 10.14
C ASP A 210 -3.19 -24.24 10.21
N LYS A 211 -4.42 -24.04 10.69
CA LYS A 211 -5.46 -25.07 10.74
C LYS A 211 -5.83 -25.55 9.35
N PHE A 212 -5.96 -24.63 8.40
CA PHE A 212 -6.24 -24.99 7.01
C PHE A 212 -5.10 -25.80 6.40
N MET A 213 -3.84 -25.40 6.63
CA MET A 213 -2.68 -26.13 6.11
C MET A 213 -2.59 -27.55 6.69
N ARG A 214 -2.83 -27.71 7.99
CA ARG A 214 -2.88 -29.06 8.62
C ARG A 214 -3.92 -29.96 7.96
N ARG A 215 -5.12 -29.46 7.64
CA ARG A 215 -6.12 -30.26 6.91
C ARG A 215 -5.64 -30.73 5.53
N ILE A 216 -4.84 -29.91 4.84
CA ILE A 216 -4.22 -30.32 3.57
C ILE A 216 -3.27 -31.51 3.81
N GLU A 217 -2.42 -31.45 4.85
CA GLU A 217 -1.49 -32.50 5.23
C GLU A 217 -2.24 -33.77 5.61
N GLU A 218 -3.33 -33.68 6.37
CA GLU A 218 -4.22 -34.77 6.78
C GLU A 218 -5.04 -35.36 5.62
N GLY A 219 -4.98 -34.77 4.43
CA GLY A 219 -5.60 -35.32 3.23
C GLY A 219 -6.99 -34.81 2.93
N ASP A 220 -7.47 -33.74 3.60
CA ASP A 220 -8.77 -33.16 3.33
C ASP A 220 -8.90 -32.68 1.87
N ARG A 221 -9.83 -33.30 1.15
CA ARG A 221 -10.01 -33.09 -0.30
C ARG A 221 -10.43 -31.68 -0.64
N GLU A 222 -11.33 -31.09 0.15
CA GLU A 222 -11.84 -29.74 -0.13
C GLU A 222 -10.76 -28.67 0.14
N SER A 223 -9.98 -28.81 1.22
CA SER A 223 -8.85 -27.93 1.48
C SER A 223 -7.78 -28.00 0.38
N ARG A 224 -7.46 -29.21 -0.08
CA ARG A 224 -6.54 -29.42 -1.22
C ARG A 224 -7.08 -28.79 -2.50
N ARG A 225 -8.37 -28.96 -2.80
CA ARG A 225 -9.03 -28.36 -3.97
C ARG A 225 -8.96 -26.84 -3.94
N LYS A 226 -9.31 -26.19 -2.81
CA LYS A 226 -9.23 -24.74 -2.65
C LYS A 226 -7.80 -24.23 -2.83
N TYR A 227 -6.83 -24.85 -2.17
CA TYR A 227 -5.44 -24.45 -2.27
C TYR A 227 -4.89 -24.59 -3.69
N SER A 228 -5.20 -25.70 -4.36
CA SER A 228 -4.83 -25.94 -5.76
C SER A 228 -5.43 -24.86 -6.69
N ALA A 229 -6.69 -24.47 -6.47
CA ALA A 229 -7.34 -23.42 -7.25
C ALA A 229 -6.64 -22.06 -7.06
N VAL A 230 -6.23 -21.72 -5.83
CA VAL A 230 -5.43 -20.50 -5.55
C VAL A 230 -4.11 -20.54 -6.34
N LEU A 231 -3.36 -21.64 -6.28
CA LEU A 231 -2.08 -21.75 -6.98
C LEU A 231 -2.26 -21.68 -8.51
N GLN A 232 -3.30 -22.33 -9.03
CA GLN A 232 -3.62 -22.30 -10.46
C GLN A 232 -3.99 -20.86 -10.90
N LYS A 233 -4.87 -20.17 -10.16
CA LYS A 233 -5.26 -18.79 -10.45
C LYS A 233 -4.05 -17.86 -10.42
N ARG A 234 -3.20 -17.98 -9.39
CA ARG A 234 -1.96 -17.22 -9.26
C ARG A 234 -1.00 -17.45 -10.43
N ARG A 235 -0.86 -18.68 -10.90
CA ARG A 235 -0.04 -18.99 -12.07
C ARG A 235 -0.57 -18.30 -13.35
N GLN A 236 -1.88 -18.20 -13.50
CA GLN A 236 -2.53 -17.62 -14.68
C GLN A 236 -2.53 -16.09 -14.68
N THR A 237 -2.73 -15.46 -13.52
CA THR A 237 -3.02 -14.03 -13.42
C THR A 237 -2.06 -13.25 -12.52
N GLY A 238 -1.14 -13.92 -11.82
CA GLY A 238 -0.30 -13.31 -10.78
C GLY A 238 -1.02 -13.11 -9.44
N GLN A 239 -2.32 -13.41 -9.36
CA GLN A 239 -3.16 -13.22 -8.17
C GLN A 239 -4.01 -14.46 -7.88
N PRO A 240 -4.51 -14.61 -6.63
CA PRO A 240 -4.32 -13.73 -5.46
C PRO A 240 -2.90 -13.79 -4.88
N TYR A 241 -2.51 -12.76 -4.12
CA TYR A 241 -1.40 -12.87 -3.18
C TYR A 241 -1.76 -13.84 -2.06
N ILE A 242 -0.76 -14.37 -1.36
CA ILE A 242 -0.96 -15.38 -0.31
C ILE A 242 -0.33 -14.90 1.00
N MET A 243 -1.13 -14.86 2.07
CA MET A 243 -0.65 -14.59 3.43
C MET A 243 -0.85 -15.82 4.32
N TYR A 244 0.24 -16.37 4.85
CA TYR A 244 0.20 -17.42 5.86
C TYR A 244 0.11 -16.79 7.26
N ARG A 245 -1.13 -16.58 7.72
CA ARG A 245 -1.42 -15.85 8.95
C ARG A 245 -0.72 -16.40 10.19
N GLY A 246 -0.59 -17.71 10.30
CA GLY A 246 0.10 -18.32 11.43
C GLY A 246 1.58 -17.96 11.48
N ASN A 247 2.27 -18.01 10.35
CA ASN A 247 3.69 -17.63 10.26
C ASN A 247 3.89 -16.16 10.62
N VAL A 248 3.05 -15.27 10.11
CA VAL A 248 3.09 -13.84 10.42
C VAL A 248 2.94 -13.63 11.93
N ASN A 249 1.91 -14.20 12.56
CA ASN A 249 1.65 -13.97 13.97
C ASN A 249 2.69 -14.62 14.90
N LYS A 250 3.36 -15.70 14.48
CA LYS A 250 4.51 -16.26 15.22
C LYS A 250 5.68 -15.29 15.29
N GLN A 251 5.89 -14.50 14.24
CA GLN A 251 6.98 -13.55 14.10
C GLN A 251 6.64 -12.12 14.58
N ASN A 252 5.44 -11.91 15.11
CA ASN A 252 5.01 -10.61 15.62
C ASN A 252 6.05 -10.00 16.58
N PRO A 253 6.26 -8.68 16.51
CA PRO A 253 7.12 -7.95 17.44
C PRO A 253 6.72 -8.18 18.92
N ALA A 254 7.66 -8.02 19.82
CA ALA A 254 7.42 -8.18 21.25
C ALA A 254 6.28 -7.28 21.76
N ALA A 255 6.13 -6.07 21.22
CA ALA A 255 5.05 -5.15 21.55
C ALA A 255 3.67 -5.77 21.21
N TYR A 256 3.51 -6.38 20.04
CA TYR A 256 2.26 -7.05 19.66
C TYR A 256 1.94 -8.24 20.57
N LYS A 257 2.95 -9.06 20.89
CA LYS A 257 2.79 -10.22 21.77
C LYS A 257 2.37 -9.80 23.19
N ARG A 258 2.98 -8.73 23.74
CA ARG A 258 2.63 -8.20 25.06
C ARG A 258 1.20 -7.67 25.13
N ASN A 259 0.72 -7.05 24.05
CA ASN A 259 -0.62 -6.44 24.00
C ASN A 259 -1.67 -7.36 23.37
N GLY A 260 -1.35 -8.62 23.08
CA GLY A 260 -2.30 -9.57 22.47
C GLY A 260 -2.75 -9.24 21.07
N LEU A 261 -2.04 -8.33 20.38
CA LEU A 261 -2.38 -7.87 19.03
C LEU A 261 -2.08 -8.96 17.99
N LYS A 262 -3.00 -9.11 17.04
CA LYS A 262 -2.89 -10.11 15.98
C LYS A 262 -3.05 -9.44 14.62
N VAL A 263 -2.40 -10.02 13.62
CA VAL A 263 -2.50 -9.61 12.23
C VAL A 263 -3.48 -10.53 11.51
N PHE A 264 -4.45 -9.94 10.80
CA PHE A 264 -5.51 -10.67 10.09
C PHE A 264 -5.49 -10.43 8.59
N MET A 265 -4.79 -9.40 8.12
CA MET A 265 -4.77 -8.95 6.74
C MET A 265 -3.41 -8.35 6.36
N THR A 266 -3.27 -7.98 5.10
CA THR A 266 -2.11 -7.25 4.57
C THR A 266 -2.54 -5.95 3.87
N ASN A 267 -1.55 -5.08 3.58
CA ASN A 267 -1.75 -3.96 2.66
C ASN A 267 -1.97 -4.43 1.21
N ILE A 268 -2.07 -3.49 0.28
CA ILE A 268 -2.37 -3.75 -1.13
C ILE A 268 -1.37 -4.70 -1.82
N CYS A 269 -0.08 -4.62 -1.49
CA CYS A 269 0.98 -5.42 -2.13
C CYS A 269 1.39 -6.65 -1.32
N SER A 270 0.79 -6.87 -0.16
CA SER A 270 1.00 -8.00 0.75
C SER A 270 2.38 -8.08 1.43
N GLU A 271 3.11 -6.95 1.51
CA GLU A 271 4.40 -6.86 2.20
C GLU A 271 4.29 -6.31 3.62
N ILE A 272 3.18 -5.65 3.98
CA ILE A 272 2.97 -5.03 5.29
C ILE A 272 1.93 -5.83 6.08
N VAL A 273 2.31 -6.24 7.27
CA VAL A 273 1.53 -7.10 8.16
C VAL A 273 1.44 -6.45 9.55
N LEU A 274 0.53 -5.48 9.67
CA LEU A 274 0.26 -4.76 10.90
C LEU A 274 -1.12 -5.11 11.46
N HIS A 275 -1.31 -4.85 12.76
CA HIS A 275 -2.60 -5.03 13.40
C HIS A 275 -3.60 -4.00 12.89
N THR A 276 -4.82 -4.45 12.69
CA THR A 276 -6.00 -3.62 12.42
C THR A 276 -7.22 -4.29 13.01
N ASP A 277 -8.22 -3.50 13.35
CA ASP A 277 -9.54 -3.94 13.81
C ASP A 277 -10.61 -2.92 13.35
N GLU A 278 -11.85 -3.07 13.82
CA GLU A 278 -12.96 -2.17 13.46
C GLU A 278 -12.70 -0.68 13.79
N ASN A 279 -11.86 -0.40 14.80
CA ASN A 279 -11.56 0.93 15.32
C ASN A 279 -10.18 1.46 14.90
N HIS A 280 -9.31 0.60 14.38
CA HIS A 280 -7.93 0.94 14.06
C HIS A 280 -7.58 0.52 12.64
N SER A 281 -7.23 1.51 11.83
CA SER A 281 -6.60 1.31 10.52
C SER A 281 -5.08 1.39 10.69
N PHE A 282 -4.32 0.64 9.90
CA PHE A 282 -2.88 0.79 9.89
C PHE A 282 -2.41 1.67 8.72
N VAL A 283 -1.26 2.29 8.90
CA VAL A 283 -0.57 3.06 7.88
C VAL A 283 0.86 2.55 7.70
N CYS A 284 1.44 2.79 6.52
CA CYS A 284 2.81 2.44 6.22
C CYS A 284 3.45 3.49 5.33
N CYS A 285 4.60 4.01 5.76
CA CYS A 285 5.51 4.72 4.89
C CYS A 285 6.66 3.79 4.50
N LEU A 286 7.20 3.95 3.29
CA LEU A 286 8.30 3.12 2.83
C LEU A 286 9.31 3.92 1.99
N SER A 287 10.53 3.41 1.97
CA SER A 287 11.61 3.81 1.08
C SER A 287 12.44 2.58 0.75
N SER A 288 13.26 2.64 -0.29
CA SER A 288 14.05 1.51 -0.74
C SER A 288 15.53 1.84 -0.77
N LEU A 289 16.37 0.89 -0.33
CA LEU A 289 17.82 1.00 -0.48
C LEU A 289 18.24 0.51 -1.88
N ASN A 290 19.12 1.26 -2.52
CA ASN A 290 19.67 0.89 -3.82
C ASN A 290 20.83 -0.10 -3.66
N LEU A 291 20.56 -1.38 -3.89
CA LEU A 291 21.55 -2.44 -3.75
C LEU A 291 22.65 -2.38 -4.82
N ALA A 292 22.42 -1.75 -5.98
CA ALA A 292 23.47 -1.53 -6.97
C ALA A 292 24.59 -0.62 -6.44
N LYS A 293 24.30 0.19 -5.42
CA LYS A 293 25.25 1.07 -4.73
C LYS A 293 25.67 0.55 -3.34
N TYR A 294 25.47 -0.76 -3.09
CA TYR A 294 25.76 -1.37 -1.79
C TYR A 294 27.17 -1.09 -1.31
N ASP A 295 28.18 -1.19 -2.18
CA ASP A 295 29.59 -0.96 -1.83
C ASP A 295 29.89 0.49 -1.42
N GLU A 296 29.10 1.46 -1.89
CA GLU A 296 29.23 2.87 -1.53
C GLU A 296 28.70 3.15 -0.12
N TRP A 297 27.63 2.49 0.30
CA TRP A 297 26.93 2.82 1.55
C TRP A 297 27.03 1.78 2.67
N LYS A 298 27.48 0.54 2.40
CA LYS A 298 27.52 -0.56 3.38
C LYS A 298 28.28 -0.25 4.68
N ASN A 299 29.28 0.64 4.61
CA ASN A 299 30.08 1.05 5.76
C ASN A 299 29.64 2.40 6.36
N THR A 300 28.46 2.89 5.99
CA THR A 300 27.85 4.12 6.53
C THR A 300 26.75 3.80 7.52
N ASN A 301 26.18 4.83 8.15
CA ASN A 301 25.00 4.68 9.02
C ASN A 301 23.68 4.71 8.24
N LEU A 302 23.70 4.54 6.92
CA LEU A 302 22.51 4.71 6.07
C LEU A 302 21.28 3.94 6.57
N ILE A 303 21.42 2.66 6.92
CA ILE A 303 20.28 1.83 7.37
C ILE A 303 19.68 2.39 8.65
N TYR A 304 20.50 2.74 9.62
CA TYR A 304 20.05 3.32 10.88
C TYR A 304 19.37 4.68 10.67
N ASP A 305 19.98 5.54 9.87
CA ASP A 305 19.44 6.87 9.59
C ASP A 305 18.18 6.82 8.71
N ALA A 306 18.06 5.82 7.83
CA ALA A 306 16.83 5.59 7.03
C ALA A 306 15.63 5.21 7.91
N ILE A 307 15.84 4.50 9.02
CA ILE A 307 14.77 4.24 10.00
C ILE A 307 14.33 5.54 10.67
N TRP A 308 15.27 6.39 11.10
CA TRP A 308 14.95 7.73 11.61
C TRP A 308 14.22 8.59 10.57
N PHE A 309 14.66 8.53 9.32
CA PHE A 309 13.99 9.25 8.24
C PHE A 309 12.52 8.82 8.11
N LEU A 310 12.24 7.51 8.10
CA LEU A 310 10.86 7.00 8.00
C LEU A 310 10.04 7.33 9.26
N ASP A 311 10.64 7.33 10.44
CA ASP A 311 9.99 7.79 11.68
C ASP A 311 9.58 9.26 11.58
N GLY A 312 10.44 10.13 11.08
CA GLY A 312 10.12 11.52 10.83
C GLY A 312 9.04 11.75 9.74
N VAL A 313 8.92 10.84 8.77
CA VAL A 313 7.79 10.84 7.81
C VAL A 313 6.48 10.49 8.51
N LEU A 314 6.50 9.57 9.48
CA LEU A 314 5.33 9.24 10.30
C LEU A 314 4.94 10.40 11.22
N GLU A 315 5.91 11.09 11.82
CA GLU A 315 5.66 12.31 12.61
C GLU A 315 5.02 13.43 11.77
N GLU A 316 5.43 13.58 10.51
CA GLU A 316 4.79 14.51 9.56
C GLU A 316 3.33 14.12 9.28
N PHE A 317 3.03 12.82 9.21
CA PHE A 317 1.68 12.32 8.97
C PHE A 317 0.76 12.52 10.18
N ILE A 318 1.27 12.43 11.42
CA ILE A 318 0.49 12.50 12.65
C ILE A 318 0.05 13.94 12.97
N GLN A 319 0.79 14.94 12.56
CA GLN A 319 0.52 16.36 12.81
C GLN A 319 -0.42 16.99 11.78
#